data_388411acce96821ef21cf222d50eabbb
#
_entry.id   388411acce96821ef21cf222d50eabbb
#
_cell.length_a   1.000
_cell.length_b   1.000
_cell.length_c   1.000
_cell.angle_alpha   90.00
_cell.angle_beta   90.00
_cell.angle_gamma   90.00
#
_symmetry.space_group_name_H-M   'P 1'
#
loop_
_entity.id
_entity.type
_entity.pdbx_description
1 polymer ?
#
loop_
_entity_poly.entity_id
_entity_poly.type
_entity_poly.pdbx_seq_one_letter_code
_entity_poly.pdbx_strand_id
1 'polypeptide(L)'
;MVIQSSGSAETTGADGKRPLVFVITGESNSGGVGLNSDATTVELQPRSSVLILDLEADGMPLVPLQLGKNNLRKHVGLENYYDKYHGLENELANAAEGGVLRDRSPLYLVKTGHGGSTIAQWHPDASTGYWRQFVQRTDAVKKQLDGELEWVVWMSLGINDAIAGTEPDTWQQQVAEHLGRIQQQLPGARVVMTEFQSMGYPETNRRIRRLAEDLPQVESVETTGVPLSDANHWGYQGLKQVAQRLLQKSFRKGE
;
A
#
# COMPACT_ATOMS: atom_id res chain seq x y z
N MET A 1 -43.53 28.02 10.77
CA MET A 1 -42.07 27.88 10.85
C MET A 1 -41.76 26.44 10.50
N VAL A 2 -41.45 26.16 9.24
CA VAL A 2 -41.21 24.80 8.75
C VAL A 2 -39.70 24.60 8.76
N ILE A 3 -39.24 23.66 9.58
CA ILE A 3 -37.85 23.26 9.65
C ILE A 3 -37.62 22.26 8.48
N GLN A 4 -36.94 22.71 7.44
CA GLN A 4 -36.43 21.80 6.41
C GLN A 4 -35.22 21.04 6.98
N SER A 5 -35.39 19.74 7.15
CA SER A 5 -34.29 18.81 7.39
C SER A 5 -33.48 18.69 6.10
N SER A 6 -32.24 19.17 6.11
CA SER A 6 -31.27 18.92 5.06
C SER A 6 -30.86 17.45 5.15
N GLY A 7 -31.47 16.62 4.33
CA GLY A 7 -30.99 15.26 4.10
C GLY A 7 -29.62 15.31 3.42
N SER A 8 -28.59 14.83 4.09
CA SER A 8 -27.31 14.50 3.47
C SER A 8 -27.56 13.40 2.44
N ALA A 9 -27.33 13.70 1.17
CA ALA A 9 -27.36 12.69 0.12
C ALA A 9 -26.22 11.69 0.37
N GLU A 10 -26.57 10.44 0.64
CA GLU A 10 -25.62 9.33 0.59
C GLU A 10 -25.11 9.21 -0.85
N THR A 11 -23.88 9.60 -1.09
CA THR A 11 -23.19 9.30 -2.36
C THR A 11 -22.71 7.86 -2.33
N THR A 12 -23.65 6.92 -2.47
CA THR A 12 -23.29 5.57 -2.92
C THR A 12 -22.83 5.68 -4.37
N GLY A 13 -21.67 5.10 -4.71
CA GLY A 13 -21.27 4.95 -6.11
C GLY A 13 -22.41 4.34 -6.93
N ALA A 14 -22.44 4.56 -8.24
CA ALA A 14 -23.56 4.27 -9.13
C ALA A 14 -24.18 2.84 -9.03
N ASP A 15 -23.52 1.91 -8.33
CA ASP A 15 -23.92 0.50 -8.13
C ASP A 15 -24.07 0.10 -6.65
N GLY A 16 -24.12 1.02 -5.68
CA GLY A 16 -24.25 0.71 -4.26
C GLY A 16 -23.02 0.04 -3.63
N LYS A 17 -21.89 -0.03 -4.34
CA LYS A 17 -20.62 -0.59 -3.82
C LYS A 17 -19.87 0.46 -3.02
N ARG A 18 -19.28 0.05 -1.89
CA ARG A 18 -18.41 0.93 -1.08
C ARG A 18 -17.15 1.32 -1.88
N PRO A 19 -16.67 2.58 -1.77
CA PRO A 19 -15.39 2.97 -2.36
C PRO A 19 -14.27 2.06 -1.88
N LEU A 20 -13.44 1.56 -2.81
CA LEU A 20 -12.34 0.66 -2.51
C LEU A 20 -11.02 1.43 -2.44
N VAL A 21 -10.43 1.44 -1.26
CA VAL A 21 -9.20 2.18 -0.96
C VAL A 21 -8.04 1.22 -0.71
N PHE A 22 -6.99 1.36 -1.49
CA PHE A 22 -5.73 0.67 -1.27
C PHE A 22 -4.77 1.53 -0.47
N VAL A 23 -4.06 0.92 0.48
CA VAL A 23 -2.93 1.54 1.18
C VAL A 23 -1.69 0.70 0.89
N ILE A 24 -0.69 1.29 0.26
CA ILE A 24 0.62 0.66 0.05
C ILE A 24 1.59 1.23 1.07
N THR A 25 2.05 0.41 2.01
CA THR A 25 2.82 0.83 3.18
C THR A 25 3.97 -0.13 3.50
N GLY A 26 4.95 0.35 4.26
CA GLY A 26 6.13 -0.40 4.67
C GLY A 26 7.42 0.25 4.20
N GLU A 27 8.35 -0.54 3.68
CA GLU A 27 9.69 -0.12 3.29
C GLU A 27 9.85 0.20 1.78
N SER A 28 11.06 0.10 1.25
CA SER A 28 11.38 0.45 -0.14
C SER A 28 10.57 -0.32 -1.19
N ASN A 29 10.29 -1.60 -0.97
CA ASN A 29 9.45 -2.39 -1.88
C ASN A 29 7.98 -1.92 -1.91
N SER A 30 7.48 -1.35 -0.81
CA SER A 30 6.17 -0.68 -0.80
C SER A 30 6.21 0.68 -1.49
N GLY A 31 7.30 1.43 -1.36
CA GLY A 31 7.50 2.66 -2.11
C GLY A 31 7.62 2.39 -3.61
N GLY A 32 8.39 1.36 -3.95
CA GLY A 32 8.66 0.92 -5.31
C GLY A 32 9.93 1.50 -5.91
N VAL A 33 10.67 0.63 -6.58
CA VAL A 33 11.94 0.96 -7.26
C VAL A 33 11.95 0.46 -8.72
N GLY A 34 10.78 0.21 -9.30
CA GLY A 34 10.63 -0.07 -10.73
C GLY A 34 10.92 1.18 -11.54
N LEU A 35 11.79 1.07 -12.55
CA LEU A 35 12.13 2.21 -13.41
C LEU A 35 10.92 2.61 -14.26
N ASN A 36 10.60 3.90 -14.28
CA ASN A 36 9.57 4.44 -15.18
C ASN A 36 9.94 4.29 -16.65
N SER A 37 11.25 4.20 -16.97
CA SER A 37 11.73 3.92 -18.32
C SER A 37 11.34 2.52 -18.83
N ASP A 38 11.01 1.60 -17.96
CA ASP A 38 10.58 0.24 -18.31
C ASP A 38 9.06 0.14 -18.52
N ALA A 39 8.33 1.18 -18.10
CA ALA A 39 6.89 1.26 -18.30
C ALA A 39 6.56 1.68 -19.73
N THR A 40 5.39 1.26 -20.21
CA THR A 40 4.90 1.65 -21.55
C THR A 40 4.47 3.13 -21.57
N THR A 41 4.42 3.72 -22.75
CA THR A 41 3.94 5.11 -22.93
C THR A 41 2.52 5.30 -22.36
N VAL A 42 1.66 4.28 -22.44
CA VAL A 42 0.29 4.32 -21.89
C VAL A 42 0.32 4.34 -20.37
N GLU A 43 1.15 3.51 -19.74
CA GLU A 43 1.27 3.44 -18.27
C GLU A 43 1.83 4.73 -17.67
N LEU A 44 2.60 5.51 -18.43
CA LEU A 44 3.15 6.80 -18.00
C LEU A 44 2.14 7.95 -18.05
N GLN A 45 1.00 7.78 -18.73
CA GLN A 45 -0.04 8.81 -18.76
C GLN A 45 -0.82 8.84 -17.44
N PRO A 46 -1.38 10.00 -17.04
CA PRO A 46 -2.31 10.06 -15.91
C PRO A 46 -3.52 9.14 -16.13
N ARG A 47 -3.83 8.30 -15.14
CA ARG A 47 -4.86 7.25 -15.20
C ARG A 47 -5.96 7.50 -14.19
N SER A 48 -7.13 7.93 -14.64
CA SER A 48 -8.28 8.25 -13.78
C SER A 48 -9.00 7.03 -13.21
N SER A 49 -8.63 5.83 -13.63
CA SER A 49 -9.09 4.57 -13.04
C SER A 49 -8.62 4.35 -11.60
N VAL A 50 -7.55 5.06 -11.19
CA VAL A 50 -7.06 5.12 -9.81
C VAL A 50 -6.83 6.58 -9.44
N LEU A 51 -7.36 7.00 -8.30
CA LEU A 51 -7.14 8.33 -7.74
C LEU A 51 -6.19 8.24 -6.55
N ILE A 52 -5.14 9.06 -6.57
CA ILE A 52 -4.11 9.12 -5.53
C ILE A 52 -4.09 10.50 -4.88
N LEU A 53 -3.75 10.58 -3.57
CA LEU A 53 -3.59 11.87 -2.91
C LEU A 53 -2.47 12.68 -3.54
N ASP A 54 -2.71 13.96 -3.79
CA ASP A 54 -1.65 14.92 -4.12
C ASP A 54 -1.05 15.50 -2.84
N LEU A 55 0.08 14.94 -2.41
CA LEU A 55 0.74 15.34 -1.16
C LEU A 55 1.46 16.71 -1.27
N GLU A 56 1.52 17.29 -2.46
CA GLU A 56 2.17 18.59 -2.72
C GLU A 56 1.17 19.74 -2.73
N ALA A 57 -0.11 19.42 -2.94
CA ALA A 57 -1.18 20.39 -2.94
C ALA A 57 -1.84 20.53 -1.56
N ASP A 58 -2.31 21.73 -1.25
CA ASP A 58 -3.05 22.02 -0.03
C ASP A 58 -4.30 21.14 0.05
N GLY A 59 -4.53 20.57 1.23
CA GLY A 59 -5.68 19.68 1.46
C GLY A 59 -5.52 18.27 0.87
N MET A 60 -4.41 17.97 0.21
CA MET A 60 -4.11 16.66 -0.38
C MET A 60 -5.26 16.11 -1.25
N PRO A 61 -5.70 16.81 -2.30
CA PRO A 61 -6.82 16.36 -3.14
C PRO A 61 -6.52 15.02 -3.82
N LEU A 62 -7.58 14.27 -4.14
CA LEU A 62 -7.49 13.08 -4.96
C LEU A 62 -7.36 13.47 -6.44
N VAL A 63 -6.30 13.00 -7.09
CA VAL A 63 -5.97 13.27 -8.49
C VAL A 63 -5.72 11.97 -9.26
N PRO A 64 -5.83 11.95 -10.59
CA PRO A 64 -5.49 10.76 -11.38
C PRO A 64 -4.08 10.26 -11.07
N LEU A 65 -3.92 8.94 -10.98
CA LEU A 65 -2.63 8.30 -10.75
C LEU A 65 -1.68 8.62 -11.90
N GLN A 66 -0.51 9.13 -11.54
CA GLN A 66 0.66 9.19 -12.40
C GLN A 66 1.77 8.36 -11.77
N LEU A 67 2.43 7.51 -12.55
CA LEU A 67 3.51 6.67 -12.03
C LEU A 67 4.61 7.50 -11.39
N GLY A 68 5.06 7.06 -10.23
CA GLY A 68 6.04 7.76 -9.42
C GLY A 68 5.45 8.76 -8.42
N LYS A 69 4.18 9.18 -8.58
CA LYS A 69 3.56 10.10 -7.62
C LYS A 69 3.53 9.49 -6.21
N ASN A 70 3.96 10.27 -5.23
CA ASN A 70 4.12 9.85 -3.83
C ASN A 70 5.05 8.64 -3.64
N ASN A 71 5.92 8.40 -4.58
CA ASN A 71 6.96 7.40 -4.42
C ASN A 71 7.98 7.85 -3.34
N LEU A 72 8.95 7.00 -3.03
CA LEU A 72 9.91 7.28 -1.96
C LEU A 72 10.56 8.65 -2.11
N ARG A 73 10.25 9.58 -1.21
CA ARG A 73 10.78 10.97 -1.19
C ARG A 73 12.12 11.03 -0.53
N LYS A 74 13.00 10.43 -0.43
CA LYS A 74 14.31 10.42 0.22
C LYS A 74 14.60 9.04 0.82
N HIS A 75 15.13 8.23 0.01
CA HIS A 75 16.21 7.41 0.49
C HIS A 75 17.44 8.32 0.57
N VAL A 76 18.17 8.27 1.66
CA VAL A 76 19.35 9.11 1.93
C VAL A 76 20.18 9.31 0.66
N GLY A 77 20.24 10.55 0.16
CA GLY A 77 21.07 10.94 -0.96
C GLY A 77 20.48 10.77 -2.37
N LEU A 78 19.22 10.38 -2.54
CA LEU A 78 18.57 10.30 -3.86
C LEU A 78 17.50 11.38 -3.96
N GLU A 79 17.86 12.50 -4.56
CA GLU A 79 16.95 13.54 -4.96
C GLU A 79 16.12 13.06 -6.17
N ASN A 80 14.79 13.28 -6.13
CA ASN A 80 13.83 13.02 -7.22
C ASN A 80 13.59 11.56 -7.62
N TYR A 81 13.09 10.75 -6.69
CA TYR A 81 12.58 9.41 -7.00
C TYR A 81 11.27 9.41 -7.81
N TYR A 82 10.49 10.49 -7.77
CA TYR A 82 9.19 10.57 -8.43
C TYR A 82 9.25 10.34 -9.93
N ASP A 83 10.20 11.00 -10.59
CA ASP A 83 10.27 11.01 -12.06
C ASP A 83 10.90 9.74 -12.63
N LYS A 84 11.48 8.90 -11.79
CA LYS A 84 12.30 7.76 -12.22
C LYS A 84 11.74 6.41 -11.83
N TYR A 85 10.99 6.33 -10.74
CA TYR A 85 10.61 5.05 -10.15
C TYR A 85 9.12 5.00 -9.80
N HIS A 86 8.55 3.80 -9.93
CA HIS A 86 7.19 3.48 -9.51
C HIS A 86 7.17 2.19 -8.67
N GLY A 87 6.02 1.88 -8.11
CA GLY A 87 5.78 0.70 -7.29
C GLY A 87 4.64 -0.17 -7.81
N LEU A 88 3.95 -0.78 -6.85
CA LEU A 88 2.84 -1.71 -7.10
C LEU A 88 1.60 -1.06 -7.71
N GLU A 89 1.50 0.28 -7.68
CA GLU A 89 0.36 1.06 -8.16
C GLU A 89 0.05 0.90 -9.64
N ASN A 90 1.05 0.56 -10.45
CA ASN A 90 0.84 0.35 -11.88
C ASN A 90 -0.15 -0.79 -12.15
N GLU A 91 -0.02 -1.90 -11.41
CA GLU A 91 -0.92 -3.04 -11.57
C GLU A 91 -2.31 -2.79 -10.97
N LEU A 92 -2.45 -1.90 -9.99
CA LEU A 92 -3.78 -1.44 -9.54
C LEU A 92 -4.52 -0.76 -10.68
N ALA A 93 -3.84 0.13 -11.42
CA ALA A 93 -4.45 0.80 -12.55
C ALA A 93 -4.78 -0.18 -13.69
N ASN A 94 -3.90 -1.14 -13.99
CA ASN A 94 -4.19 -2.21 -14.96
C ASN A 94 -5.41 -3.04 -14.53
N ALA A 95 -5.53 -3.40 -13.25
CA ALA A 95 -6.67 -4.14 -12.71
C ALA A 95 -7.98 -3.34 -12.77
N ALA A 96 -7.91 -2.03 -12.58
CA ALA A 96 -9.07 -1.13 -12.64
C ALA A 96 -9.55 -0.85 -14.07
N GLU A 97 -8.64 -0.84 -15.05
CA GLU A 97 -8.98 -0.53 -16.45
C GLU A 97 -9.50 -1.72 -17.25
N GLY A 98 -8.88 -2.84 -17.09
CA GLY A 98 -9.20 -4.03 -17.89
C GLY A 98 -9.23 -5.34 -17.13
N GLY A 99 -8.92 -5.30 -15.84
CA GLY A 99 -8.75 -6.48 -14.99
C GLY A 99 -9.91 -6.74 -14.03
N VAL A 100 -9.56 -7.44 -12.95
CA VAL A 100 -10.50 -7.96 -11.93
C VAL A 100 -11.21 -6.89 -11.11
N LEU A 101 -10.74 -5.63 -11.16
CA LEU A 101 -11.31 -4.49 -10.41
C LEU A 101 -12.03 -3.47 -11.30
N ARG A 102 -12.28 -3.80 -12.57
CA ARG A 102 -12.94 -2.88 -13.51
C ARG A 102 -14.27 -2.34 -12.96
N ASP A 103 -15.08 -3.17 -12.34
CA ASP A 103 -16.38 -2.82 -11.77
C ASP A 103 -16.28 -2.05 -10.45
N ARG A 104 -15.07 -1.78 -9.98
CA ARG A 104 -14.77 -1.04 -8.74
C ARG A 104 -14.07 0.29 -9.03
N SER A 105 -13.85 0.63 -10.32
CA SER A 105 -13.21 1.89 -10.72
C SER A 105 -14.15 3.09 -10.50
N PRO A 106 -13.63 4.27 -10.04
CA PRO A 106 -12.24 4.48 -9.70
C PRO A 106 -11.86 3.83 -8.38
N LEU A 107 -10.63 3.33 -8.30
CA LEU A 107 -9.99 2.92 -7.05
C LEU A 107 -9.34 4.14 -6.38
N TYR A 108 -9.12 4.08 -5.09
CA TYR A 108 -8.44 5.11 -4.33
C TYR A 108 -7.14 4.57 -3.75
N LEU A 109 -6.07 5.38 -3.76
CA LEU A 109 -4.74 4.93 -3.37
C LEU A 109 -4.08 5.89 -2.38
N VAL A 110 -3.58 5.30 -1.29
CA VAL A 110 -2.69 5.94 -0.32
C VAL A 110 -1.33 5.25 -0.37
N LYS A 111 -0.26 6.00 -0.61
CA LYS A 111 1.12 5.49 -0.50
C LYS A 111 1.80 6.08 0.71
N THR A 112 2.36 5.22 1.57
CA THR A 112 3.07 5.62 2.79
C THR A 112 4.39 4.88 2.98
N GLY A 113 4.88 4.14 1.99
CA GLY A 113 6.15 3.40 2.08
C GLY A 113 7.34 4.33 2.32
N HIS A 114 8.28 3.90 3.17
CA HIS A 114 9.51 4.63 3.47
C HIS A 114 10.73 3.72 3.30
N GLY A 115 11.59 4.05 2.35
CA GLY A 115 12.80 3.28 2.08
C GLY A 115 13.72 3.18 3.29
N GLY A 116 14.31 2.00 3.48
CA GLY A 116 15.23 1.76 4.59
C GLY A 116 14.56 1.66 5.97
N SER A 117 13.22 1.72 6.06
CA SER A 117 12.54 1.74 7.35
C SER A 117 12.53 0.36 8.04
N THR A 118 12.72 0.37 9.36
CA THR A 118 12.48 -0.75 10.27
C THR A 118 11.14 -0.58 10.99
N ILE A 119 10.60 -1.66 11.55
CA ILE A 119 9.32 -1.60 12.28
C ILE A 119 9.34 -0.61 13.45
N ALA A 120 10.46 -0.46 14.15
CA ALA A 120 10.60 0.47 15.26
C ALA A 120 10.35 1.93 14.84
N GLN A 121 10.68 2.28 13.59
CA GLN A 121 10.45 3.62 13.04
C GLN A 121 8.98 3.91 12.71
N TRP A 122 8.12 2.89 12.70
CA TRP A 122 6.67 3.00 12.52
C TRP A 122 5.92 3.12 13.86
N HIS A 123 6.63 3.13 14.99
CA HIS A 123 5.99 3.38 16.28
C HIS A 123 5.43 4.82 16.33
N PRO A 124 4.26 5.05 16.96
CA PRO A 124 3.66 6.39 17.06
C PRO A 124 4.59 7.45 17.65
N ASP A 125 5.41 7.06 18.63
CA ASP A 125 6.36 7.94 19.33
C ASP A 125 7.71 8.07 18.61
N ALA A 126 7.92 7.35 17.49
CA ALA A 126 9.15 7.46 16.73
C ALA A 126 9.29 8.86 16.10
N SER A 127 10.49 9.45 16.21
CA SER A 127 10.79 10.78 15.66
C SER A 127 10.64 10.87 14.14
N THR A 128 10.66 9.73 13.44
CA THR A 128 10.43 9.64 11.99
C THR A 128 9.04 10.10 11.57
N GLY A 129 8.04 9.94 12.43
CA GLY A 129 6.67 10.33 12.17
C GLY A 129 5.96 9.52 11.07
N TYR A 130 6.45 8.32 10.70
CA TYR A 130 5.85 7.49 9.63
C TYR A 130 4.42 7.09 9.95
N TRP A 131 4.15 6.68 11.21
CA TRP A 131 2.79 6.38 11.65
C TRP A 131 1.86 7.60 11.56
N ARG A 132 2.33 8.77 11.97
CA ARG A 132 1.55 10.02 11.87
C ARG A 132 1.20 10.36 10.41
N GLN A 133 2.14 10.15 9.48
CA GLN A 133 1.88 10.34 8.04
C GLN A 133 0.85 9.32 7.52
N PHE A 134 0.92 8.06 7.97
CA PHE A 134 -0.08 7.04 7.64
C PHE A 134 -1.48 7.50 8.06
N VAL A 135 -1.64 7.91 9.32
CA VAL A 135 -2.91 8.41 9.85
C VAL A 135 -3.39 9.64 9.07
N GLN A 136 -2.53 10.64 8.89
CA GLN A 136 -2.87 11.89 8.20
C GLN A 136 -3.37 11.62 6.76
N ARG A 137 -2.70 10.73 6.03
CA ARG A 137 -3.07 10.42 4.64
C ARG A 137 -4.35 9.59 4.55
N THR A 138 -4.53 8.61 5.41
CA THR A 138 -5.78 7.83 5.45
C THR A 138 -6.97 8.69 5.87
N ASP A 139 -6.79 9.61 6.82
CA ASP A 139 -7.84 10.55 7.22
C ASP A 139 -8.16 11.58 6.12
N ALA A 140 -7.17 11.98 5.31
CA ALA A 140 -7.42 12.84 4.15
C ALA A 140 -8.32 12.16 3.10
N VAL A 141 -8.17 10.85 2.89
CA VAL A 141 -9.08 10.08 2.03
C VAL A 141 -10.46 9.96 2.64
N LYS A 142 -10.57 9.60 3.94
CA LYS A 142 -11.86 9.52 4.66
C LYS A 142 -12.65 10.82 4.59
N LYS A 143 -11.99 11.98 4.58
CA LYS A 143 -12.65 13.30 4.49
C LYS A 143 -13.17 13.63 3.09
N GLN A 144 -12.63 13.01 2.06
CA GLN A 144 -12.98 13.28 0.66
C GLN A 144 -13.98 12.28 0.09
N LEU A 145 -14.13 11.13 0.74
CA LEU A 145 -15.03 10.07 0.32
C LEU A 145 -16.14 9.90 1.35
N ASP A 146 -17.38 9.94 0.87
CA ASP A 146 -18.55 9.72 1.71
C ASP A 146 -18.84 8.23 1.94
N GLY A 147 -19.49 7.92 3.06
CA GLY A 147 -19.95 6.57 3.39
C GLY A 147 -18.86 5.64 3.95
N GLU A 148 -19.21 4.37 4.02
CA GLU A 148 -18.28 3.33 4.44
C GLU A 148 -17.27 3.00 3.35
N LEU A 149 -15.99 2.93 3.72
CA LEU A 149 -14.90 2.59 2.82
C LEU A 149 -14.47 1.12 3.01
N GLU A 150 -14.16 0.46 1.92
CA GLU A 150 -13.50 -0.85 1.94
C GLU A 150 -11.99 -0.64 1.82
N TRP A 151 -11.22 -1.16 2.79
CA TRP A 151 -9.78 -0.96 2.89
C TRP A 151 -9.01 -2.23 2.58
N VAL A 152 -8.03 -2.12 1.69
CA VAL A 152 -7.02 -3.15 1.43
C VAL A 152 -5.64 -2.55 1.66
N VAL A 153 -4.86 -3.16 2.53
CA VAL A 153 -3.50 -2.72 2.87
C VAL A 153 -2.50 -3.71 2.32
N TRP A 154 -1.62 -3.27 1.43
CA TRP A 154 -0.46 -4.03 0.96
C TRP A 154 0.77 -3.57 1.71
N MET A 155 1.39 -4.48 2.44
CA MET A 155 2.53 -4.16 3.30
C MET A 155 3.75 -5.00 2.97
N SER A 156 4.88 -4.34 2.71
CA SER A 156 6.20 -4.95 2.61
C SER A 156 7.09 -4.33 3.69
N LEU A 157 7.43 -5.09 4.73
CA LEU A 157 8.20 -4.60 5.87
C LEU A 157 8.94 -5.74 6.57
N GLY A 158 10.25 -5.59 6.78
CA GLY A 158 11.06 -6.55 7.52
C GLY A 158 12.45 -6.81 6.97
N ILE A 159 12.76 -6.47 5.71
CA ILE A 159 14.12 -6.62 5.16
C ILE A 159 15.12 -5.79 5.98
N ASN A 160 14.79 -4.52 6.25
CA ASN A 160 15.70 -3.64 6.97
C ASN A 160 15.85 -4.03 8.44
N ASP A 161 14.81 -4.61 9.03
CA ASP A 161 14.89 -5.20 10.38
C ASP A 161 15.86 -6.38 10.40
N ALA A 162 15.76 -7.28 9.43
CA ALA A 162 16.67 -8.42 9.30
C ALA A 162 18.12 -7.96 9.05
N ILE A 163 18.34 -6.95 8.20
CA ILE A 163 19.66 -6.34 7.96
C ILE A 163 20.21 -5.70 9.24
N ALA A 164 19.35 -5.04 10.01
CA ALA A 164 19.73 -4.41 11.27
C ALA A 164 19.95 -5.40 12.42
N GLY A 165 19.66 -6.69 12.22
CA GLY A 165 19.77 -7.72 13.24
C GLY A 165 18.70 -7.63 14.33
N THR A 166 17.52 -7.10 14.01
CA THR A 166 16.39 -7.11 14.94
C THR A 166 16.01 -8.55 15.26
N GLU A 167 15.95 -8.89 16.54
CA GLU A 167 15.56 -10.22 16.98
C GLU A 167 14.18 -10.62 16.44
N PRO A 168 14.01 -11.81 15.84
CA PRO A 168 12.79 -12.20 15.13
C PRO A 168 11.51 -12.14 15.98
N ASP A 169 11.59 -12.53 17.26
CA ASP A 169 10.43 -12.47 18.17
C ASP A 169 10.04 -11.02 18.48
N THR A 170 11.02 -10.16 18.72
CA THR A 170 10.81 -8.73 18.92
C THR A 170 10.18 -8.10 17.68
N TRP A 171 10.70 -8.41 16.50
CA TRP A 171 10.14 -7.95 15.23
C TRP A 171 8.68 -8.39 15.07
N GLN A 172 8.38 -9.69 15.29
CA GLN A 172 7.02 -10.22 15.17
C GLN A 172 6.05 -9.52 16.12
N GLN A 173 6.44 -9.32 17.37
CA GLN A 173 5.61 -8.60 18.34
C GLN A 173 5.33 -7.17 17.90
N GLN A 174 6.36 -6.41 17.49
CA GLN A 174 6.21 -5.03 17.06
C GLN A 174 5.34 -4.91 15.80
N VAL A 175 5.45 -5.86 14.87
CA VAL A 175 4.59 -5.90 13.68
C VAL A 175 3.16 -6.24 14.06
N ALA A 176 2.92 -7.19 14.96
CA ALA A 176 1.57 -7.49 15.46
C ALA A 176 0.90 -6.26 16.08
N GLU A 177 1.63 -5.52 16.91
CA GLU A 177 1.15 -4.26 17.47
C GLU A 177 0.86 -3.20 16.40
N HIS A 178 1.71 -3.11 15.38
CA HIS A 178 1.51 -2.20 14.26
C HIS A 178 0.26 -2.57 13.44
N LEU A 179 0.06 -3.86 13.17
CA LEU A 179 -1.14 -4.37 12.51
C LEU A 179 -2.40 -4.08 13.32
N GLY A 180 -2.34 -4.22 14.65
CA GLY A 180 -3.43 -3.81 15.55
C GLY A 180 -3.77 -2.32 15.43
N ARG A 181 -2.75 -1.45 15.34
CA ARG A 181 -2.96 -0.01 15.10
C ARG A 181 -3.56 0.28 13.72
N ILE A 182 -3.15 -0.46 12.68
CA ILE A 182 -3.77 -0.36 11.34
C ILE A 182 -5.25 -0.70 11.41
N GLN A 183 -5.62 -1.80 12.09
CA GLN A 183 -7.03 -2.19 12.26
C GLN A 183 -7.85 -1.17 13.05
N GLN A 184 -7.26 -0.50 14.03
CA GLN A 184 -7.93 0.59 14.77
C GLN A 184 -8.14 1.82 13.88
N GLN A 185 -7.16 2.19 13.08
CA GLN A 185 -7.23 3.32 12.16
C GLN A 185 -8.15 3.04 10.96
N LEU A 186 -8.16 1.81 10.46
CA LEU A 186 -8.91 1.35 9.28
C LEU A 186 -9.73 0.11 9.66
N PRO A 187 -10.88 0.28 10.35
CA PRO A 187 -11.68 -0.84 10.79
C PRO A 187 -12.10 -1.75 9.62
N GLY A 188 -11.89 -3.06 9.79
CA GLY A 188 -12.21 -4.03 8.76
C GLY A 188 -11.21 -4.11 7.60
N ALA A 189 -10.07 -3.41 7.67
CA ALA A 189 -9.06 -3.47 6.64
C ALA A 189 -8.50 -4.89 6.47
N ARG A 190 -8.46 -5.37 5.23
CA ARG A 190 -7.71 -6.58 4.87
C ARG A 190 -6.26 -6.21 4.65
N VAL A 191 -5.35 -6.84 5.38
CA VAL A 191 -3.91 -6.61 5.24
C VAL A 191 -3.28 -7.81 4.54
N VAL A 192 -2.52 -7.56 3.47
CA VAL A 192 -1.75 -8.58 2.77
C VAL A 192 -0.27 -8.19 2.83
N MET A 193 0.50 -9.02 3.53
CA MET A 193 1.95 -8.85 3.67
C MET A 193 2.70 -9.62 2.58
N THR A 194 3.73 -9.02 2.01
CA THR A 194 4.64 -9.74 1.12
C THR A 194 5.72 -10.47 1.92
N GLU A 195 6.04 -11.69 1.52
CA GLU A 195 7.29 -12.34 1.90
C GLU A 195 8.45 -11.77 1.08
N PHE A 196 9.67 -12.15 1.44
CA PHE A 196 10.89 -11.71 0.76
C PHE A 196 11.55 -12.90 0.08
N GLN A 197 11.99 -12.70 -1.16
CA GLN A 197 12.52 -13.79 -1.98
C GLN A 197 13.95 -14.16 -1.64
N SER A 198 14.73 -13.24 -1.10
CA SER A 198 16.16 -13.53 -0.89
C SER A 198 16.34 -14.63 0.15
N MET A 199 17.29 -15.54 -0.10
CA MET A 199 17.66 -16.61 0.82
C MET A 199 18.12 -16.09 2.19
N GLY A 200 18.39 -14.78 2.32
CA GLY A 200 18.80 -14.14 3.56
C GLY A 200 17.68 -13.94 4.60
N TYR A 201 16.40 -14.16 4.25
CA TYR A 201 15.28 -13.81 5.14
C TYR A 201 14.27 -14.95 5.44
N PRO A 202 14.69 -16.22 5.53
CA PRO A 202 13.74 -17.32 5.77
C PRO A 202 13.04 -17.20 7.12
N GLU A 203 13.69 -16.63 8.12
CA GLU A 203 13.11 -16.42 9.44
C GLU A 203 12.04 -15.32 9.39
N THR A 204 12.33 -14.20 8.75
CA THR A 204 11.35 -13.12 8.56
C THR A 204 10.10 -13.64 7.82
N ASN A 205 10.27 -14.41 6.74
CA ASN A 205 9.15 -15.01 6.03
C ASN A 205 8.34 -15.98 6.90
N ARG A 206 8.99 -16.77 7.75
CA ARG A 206 8.30 -17.65 8.70
C ARG A 206 7.45 -16.84 9.67
N ARG A 207 7.96 -15.71 10.17
CA ARG A 207 7.23 -14.81 11.06
C ARG A 207 6.07 -14.11 10.35
N ILE A 208 6.23 -13.72 9.08
CA ILE A 208 5.13 -13.17 8.27
C ILE A 208 3.99 -14.19 8.13
N ARG A 209 4.30 -15.45 7.80
CA ARG A 209 3.29 -16.52 7.73
C ARG A 209 2.61 -16.75 9.07
N ARG A 210 3.38 -16.72 10.18
CA ARG A 210 2.83 -16.87 11.52
C ARG A 210 1.85 -15.74 11.87
N LEU A 211 2.18 -14.50 11.55
CA LEU A 211 1.27 -13.37 11.71
C LEU A 211 -0.03 -13.55 10.91
N ALA A 212 0.06 -14.09 9.69
CA ALA A 212 -1.12 -14.37 8.87
C ALA A 212 -1.96 -15.55 9.41
N GLU A 213 -1.36 -16.50 10.12
CA GLU A 213 -2.07 -17.58 10.81
C GLU A 213 -2.77 -17.11 12.09
N ASP A 214 -2.12 -16.22 12.84
CA ASP A 214 -2.55 -15.81 14.18
C ASP A 214 -3.54 -14.63 14.16
N LEU A 215 -3.50 -13.77 13.13
CA LEU A 215 -4.28 -12.53 13.09
C LEU A 215 -5.37 -12.59 12.01
N PRO A 216 -6.65 -12.48 12.39
CA PRO A 216 -7.73 -12.40 11.42
C PRO A 216 -7.53 -11.16 10.52
N GLN A 217 -7.90 -11.28 9.25
CA GLN A 217 -7.77 -10.22 8.22
C GLN A 217 -6.31 -9.90 7.83
N VAL A 218 -5.33 -10.66 8.30
CA VAL A 218 -3.94 -10.60 7.82
C VAL A 218 -3.65 -11.84 6.98
N GLU A 219 -3.11 -11.62 5.82
CA GLU A 219 -2.70 -12.67 4.90
C GLU A 219 -1.26 -12.46 4.45
N SER A 220 -0.60 -13.51 3.94
CA SER A 220 0.74 -13.42 3.36
C SER A 220 0.75 -13.84 1.90
N VAL A 221 1.68 -13.29 1.16
CA VAL A 221 1.95 -13.61 -0.25
C VAL A 221 3.41 -13.98 -0.41
N GLU A 222 3.63 -15.20 -0.89
CA GLU A 222 4.95 -15.67 -1.26
C GLU A 222 5.44 -14.95 -2.52
N THR A 223 6.73 -14.58 -2.53
CA THR A 223 7.38 -13.89 -3.66
C THR A 223 8.48 -14.71 -4.32
N THR A 224 8.57 -16.00 -4.02
CA THR A 224 9.54 -16.92 -4.63
C THR A 224 9.40 -16.92 -6.17
N GLY A 225 10.55 -16.85 -6.84
CA GLY A 225 10.63 -16.83 -8.31
C GLY A 225 10.31 -15.48 -8.96
N VAL A 226 9.97 -14.44 -8.18
CA VAL A 226 9.75 -13.09 -8.72
C VAL A 226 11.11 -12.45 -9.06
N PRO A 227 11.30 -11.87 -10.26
CA PRO A 227 12.57 -11.25 -10.61
C PRO A 227 12.88 -10.02 -9.76
N LEU A 228 14.11 -9.94 -9.28
CA LEU A 228 14.66 -8.80 -8.56
C LEU A 228 15.47 -7.91 -9.51
N SER A 229 15.50 -6.61 -9.27
CA SER A 229 16.39 -5.65 -9.95
C SER A 229 17.76 -5.54 -9.29
N ASP A 230 17.82 -5.86 -7.99
CA ASP A 230 19.05 -5.94 -7.19
C ASP A 230 18.89 -7.01 -6.09
N ALA A 231 19.71 -7.00 -5.06
CA ALA A 231 19.68 -8.01 -4.01
C ALA A 231 18.34 -8.09 -3.24
N ASN A 232 17.55 -6.99 -3.19
CA ASN A 232 16.41 -6.86 -2.29
C ASN A 232 15.14 -6.29 -2.94
N HIS A 233 15.23 -5.71 -4.15
CA HIS A 233 14.13 -4.94 -4.71
C HIS A 233 13.54 -5.58 -5.97
N TRP A 234 12.23 -5.48 -6.09
CA TRP A 234 11.53 -5.83 -7.31
C TRP A 234 11.61 -4.68 -8.32
N GLY A 235 12.20 -4.94 -9.50
CA GLY A 235 12.11 -4.05 -10.64
C GLY A 235 10.73 -4.14 -11.30
N TYR A 236 10.55 -3.50 -12.45
CA TYR A 236 9.27 -3.40 -13.17
C TYR A 236 8.54 -4.75 -13.29
N GLN A 237 9.20 -5.80 -13.80
CA GLN A 237 8.57 -7.11 -13.97
C GLN A 237 8.27 -7.80 -12.63
N GLY A 238 9.13 -7.62 -11.64
CA GLY A 238 8.92 -8.13 -10.29
C GLY A 238 7.71 -7.49 -9.62
N LEU A 239 7.61 -6.17 -9.68
CA LEU A 239 6.47 -5.41 -9.15
C LEU A 239 5.15 -5.86 -9.78
N LYS A 240 5.11 -6.11 -11.10
CA LYS A 240 3.92 -6.66 -11.77
C LYS A 240 3.50 -7.99 -11.19
N GLN A 241 4.44 -8.93 -11.05
CA GLN A 241 4.14 -10.27 -10.53
C GLN A 241 3.71 -10.24 -9.06
N VAL A 242 4.38 -9.43 -8.22
CA VAL A 242 4.00 -9.27 -6.80
C VAL A 242 2.62 -8.66 -6.69
N ALA A 243 2.33 -7.58 -7.42
CA ALA A 243 1.02 -6.93 -7.38
C ALA A 243 -0.10 -7.86 -7.85
N GLN A 244 0.13 -8.68 -8.87
CA GLN A 244 -0.84 -9.69 -9.32
C GLN A 244 -1.12 -10.74 -8.23
N ARG A 245 -0.09 -11.22 -7.52
CA ARG A 245 -0.26 -12.14 -6.39
C ARG A 245 -1.01 -11.47 -5.23
N LEU A 246 -0.70 -10.20 -4.93
CA LEU A 246 -1.40 -9.40 -3.93
C LEU A 246 -2.88 -9.20 -4.29
N LEU A 247 -3.19 -8.87 -5.55
CA LEU A 247 -4.56 -8.76 -6.05
C LEU A 247 -5.33 -10.09 -5.90
N GLN A 248 -4.73 -11.19 -6.35
CA GLN A 248 -5.34 -12.52 -6.22
C GLN A 248 -5.63 -12.87 -4.75
N LYS A 249 -4.70 -12.54 -3.85
CA LYS A 249 -4.87 -12.81 -2.42
C LYS A 249 -5.92 -11.91 -1.79
N SER A 250 -5.93 -10.61 -2.15
CA SER A 250 -6.89 -9.63 -1.64
C SER A 250 -8.35 -9.93 -2.01
N PHE A 251 -8.59 -10.60 -3.14
CA PHE A 251 -9.93 -10.82 -3.70
C PHE A 251 -10.24 -12.29 -4.00
N ARG A 252 -9.56 -13.23 -3.35
CA ARG A 252 -10.00 -14.63 -3.40
C ARG A 252 -11.44 -14.70 -2.91
N LYS A 253 -12.33 -15.18 -3.76
CA LYS A 253 -13.68 -15.58 -3.32
C LYS A 253 -13.46 -16.65 -2.25
N GLY A 254 -14.03 -16.43 -1.05
CA GLY A 254 -13.87 -17.36 0.05
C GLY A 254 -14.16 -18.79 -0.38
N GLU A 255 -13.28 -19.69 0.07
CA GLU A 255 -13.56 -21.11 0.13
C GLU A 255 -14.72 -21.38 1.10
#